data_7ce2831cd863807a36fd69f6b05c7aa8
#
_entry.id   7ce2831cd863807a36fd69f6b05c7aa8
#
_cell.length_a   1.000
_cell.length_b   1.000
_cell.length_c   1.000
_cell.angle_alpha   90.00
_cell.angle_beta   90.00
_cell.angle_gamma   90.00
#
_symmetry.space_group_name_H-M   'P 1'
#
loop_
_entity.id
_entity.type
_entity.pdbx_description
1 polymer ?
#
loop_
_entity_poly.entity_id
_entity_poly.type
_entity_poly.pdbx_seq_one_letter_code
_entity_poly.pdbx_strand_id
1 'polypeptide(L)'
;MRRAFVIVAVLLIVGYGLFEARRLIEGPVIAIDIPRDGSATSTTGLVIAGEAENISFLTINDRPSFTDETGHFRELLSVPPGVTILTVAATDRFGRRTEKQVSINVLNYCPTSTT
;
A
#
# COMPACT_ATOMS: atom_id res chain seq x y z
N MET A 1 -19.92 39.93 -23.59
CA MET A 1 -19.99 39.58 -22.17
C MET A 1 -20.59 38.23 -21.91
N ARG A 2 -21.66 37.87 -22.61
CA ARG A 2 -22.25 36.53 -22.39
C ARG A 2 -21.30 35.39 -22.71
N ARG A 3 -20.51 35.52 -23.77
CA ARG A 3 -19.55 34.48 -24.17
C ARG A 3 -18.46 34.28 -23.12
N ALA A 4 -17.95 35.35 -22.55
CA ALA A 4 -16.93 35.26 -21.52
C ALA A 4 -17.48 34.56 -20.25
N PHE A 5 -18.71 34.89 -19.89
CA PHE A 5 -19.35 34.29 -18.73
C PHE A 5 -19.56 32.80 -18.93
N VAL A 6 -19.99 32.36 -20.11
CA VAL A 6 -20.18 30.94 -20.43
C VAL A 6 -18.86 30.21 -20.41
N ILE A 7 -17.80 30.80 -20.96
CA ILE A 7 -16.48 30.20 -20.98
C ILE A 7 -15.98 29.99 -19.55
N VAL A 8 -16.12 30.97 -18.69
CA VAL A 8 -15.71 30.84 -17.28
C VAL A 8 -16.51 29.76 -16.59
N ALA A 9 -17.82 29.70 -16.81
CA ALA A 9 -18.66 28.68 -16.20
C ALA A 9 -18.26 27.27 -16.65
N VAL A 10 -17.98 27.10 -17.94
CA VAL A 10 -17.53 25.80 -18.48
C VAL A 10 -16.19 25.41 -17.88
N LEU A 11 -15.25 26.36 -17.78
CA LEU A 11 -13.95 26.08 -17.19
C LEU A 11 -14.05 25.66 -15.72
N LEU A 12 -14.95 26.28 -14.96
CA LEU A 12 -15.18 25.92 -13.58
C LEU A 12 -15.75 24.51 -13.47
N ILE A 13 -16.70 24.15 -14.31
CA ILE A 13 -17.32 22.83 -14.30
C ILE A 13 -16.29 21.76 -14.68
N VAL A 14 -15.53 21.99 -15.74
CA VAL A 14 -14.50 21.05 -16.19
C VAL A 14 -13.42 20.89 -15.13
N GLY A 15 -12.96 22.00 -14.57
CA GLY A 15 -11.96 21.95 -13.50
C GLY A 15 -12.43 21.19 -12.28
N TYR A 16 -13.66 21.40 -11.87
CA TYR A 16 -14.24 20.68 -10.75
C TYR A 16 -14.37 19.19 -11.06
N GLY A 17 -14.86 18.86 -12.25
CA GLY A 17 -14.98 17.47 -12.67
C GLY A 17 -13.66 16.74 -12.71
N LEU A 18 -12.60 17.40 -13.22
CA LEU A 18 -11.27 16.80 -13.23
C LEU A 18 -10.73 16.61 -11.81
N PHE A 19 -10.99 17.55 -10.93
CA PHE A 19 -10.56 17.43 -9.53
C PHE A 19 -11.24 16.27 -8.84
N GLU A 20 -12.54 16.09 -9.03
CA GLU A 20 -13.27 14.96 -8.46
C GLU A 20 -12.83 13.64 -9.10
N ALA A 21 -12.55 13.64 -10.39
CA ALA A 21 -12.10 12.43 -11.08
C ALA A 21 -10.76 11.92 -10.55
N ARG A 22 -9.93 12.80 -10.01
CA ARG A 22 -8.66 12.36 -9.42
C ARG A 22 -8.86 11.33 -8.31
N ARG A 23 -9.88 11.49 -7.51
CA ARG A 23 -10.19 10.52 -6.46
C ARG A 23 -10.55 9.16 -7.02
N LEU A 24 -11.22 9.13 -8.15
CA LEU A 24 -11.57 7.88 -8.81
C LEU A 24 -10.37 7.24 -9.49
N ILE A 25 -9.42 8.07 -9.94
CA ILE A 25 -8.24 7.59 -10.64
C ILE A 25 -7.17 7.07 -9.67
N GLU A 26 -7.13 7.60 -8.46
CA GLU A 26 -6.09 7.26 -7.51
C GLU A 26 -6.09 5.78 -7.11
N GLY A 27 -7.23 5.12 -7.18
CA GLY A 27 -7.32 3.70 -6.86
C GLY A 27 -7.00 3.40 -5.41
N PRO A 28 -6.58 2.15 -5.12
CA PRO A 28 -6.23 1.76 -3.76
C PRO A 28 -4.97 2.48 -3.29
N VAL A 29 -4.95 2.89 -2.04
CA VAL A 29 -3.81 3.55 -1.43
C VAL A 29 -3.29 2.66 -0.30
N ILE A 30 -2.00 2.38 -0.32
CA ILE A 30 -1.35 1.57 0.69
C ILE A 30 -0.22 2.40 1.29
N ALA A 31 -0.20 2.51 2.62
CA ALA A 31 0.90 3.10 3.36
C ALA A 31 1.42 2.05 4.35
N ILE A 32 2.68 1.70 4.21
CA ILE A 32 3.30 0.70 5.07
C ILE A 32 4.08 1.42 6.16
N ASP A 33 3.67 1.23 7.41
CA ASP A 33 4.33 1.84 8.54
C ASP A 33 5.56 1.07 8.96
N ILE A 34 5.43 -0.24 9.04
CA ILE A 34 6.51 -1.15 9.38
C ILE A 34 6.41 -2.41 8.52
N PRO A 35 7.54 -2.99 8.11
CA PRO A 35 8.89 -2.48 8.23
C PRO A 35 9.16 -1.37 7.23
N ARG A 36 10.17 -0.56 7.49
CA ARG A 36 10.60 0.46 6.55
C ARG A 36 11.40 -0.18 5.43
N ASP A 37 11.24 0.36 4.22
CA ASP A 37 12.00 -0.10 3.08
C ASP A 37 13.50 0.05 3.35
N GLY A 38 14.27 -1.00 3.06
CA GLY A 38 15.69 -1.02 3.34
C GLY A 38 16.07 -1.29 4.77
N SER A 39 15.11 -1.58 5.64
CA SER A 39 15.42 -1.87 7.04
C SER A 39 16.00 -3.28 7.20
N ALA A 40 16.61 -3.51 8.35
CA ALA A 40 17.18 -4.80 8.71
C ALA A 40 16.56 -5.28 10.03
N THR A 41 16.36 -6.57 10.13
CA THR A 41 15.86 -7.18 11.35
C THR A 41 16.66 -8.46 11.63
N SER A 42 16.77 -8.79 12.91
CA SER A 42 17.47 -9.99 13.33
C SER A 42 16.54 -11.14 13.67
N THR A 43 15.22 -10.96 13.46
CA THR A 43 14.24 -11.97 13.77
C THR A 43 13.63 -12.52 12.49
N THR A 44 13.25 -13.79 12.52
CA THR A 44 12.52 -14.39 11.41
C THR A 44 11.01 -14.14 11.49
N GLY A 45 10.52 -13.75 12.66
CA GLY A 45 9.15 -13.32 12.82
C GLY A 45 9.04 -11.83 12.54
N LEU A 46 8.40 -11.47 11.46
CA LEU A 46 8.31 -10.10 11.00
C LEU A 46 6.86 -9.64 11.05
N VAL A 47 6.63 -8.49 11.66
CA VAL A 47 5.31 -7.86 11.64
C VAL A 47 5.29 -6.82 10.56
N ILE A 48 4.34 -6.94 9.64
CA ILE A 48 4.06 -5.92 8.66
C ILE A 48 2.76 -5.23 9.07
N ALA A 49 2.78 -3.92 9.12
CA ALA A 49 1.62 -3.14 9.52
C ALA A 49 1.57 -1.84 8.74
N GLY A 50 0.38 -1.36 8.51
CA GLY A 50 0.17 -0.13 7.78
C GLY A 50 -1.29 0.18 7.62
N GLU A 51 -1.59 1.06 6.69
CA GLU A 51 -2.95 1.46 6.36
C GLU A 51 -3.21 1.23 4.89
N ALA A 52 -4.42 0.80 4.59
CA ALA A 52 -4.87 0.67 3.21
C ALA A 52 -6.26 1.30 3.09
N GLU A 53 -6.41 2.16 2.10
CA GLU A 53 -7.67 2.86 1.84
C GLU A 53 -8.17 2.56 0.44
N ASN A 54 -9.49 2.65 0.25
CA ASN A 54 -10.14 2.38 -1.03
C ASN A 54 -9.86 0.97 -1.54
N ILE A 55 -9.82 0.00 -0.64
CA ILE A 55 -9.57 -1.38 -1.02
C ILE A 55 -10.79 -2.23 -0.73
N SER A 56 -10.99 -3.25 -1.54
CA SER A 56 -11.93 -4.32 -1.24
C SER A 56 -11.21 -5.63 -0.94
N PHE A 57 -9.95 -5.73 -1.34
CA PHE A 57 -9.18 -6.95 -1.12
C PHE A 57 -7.70 -6.58 -0.93
N LEU A 58 -7.07 -7.18 0.06
CA LEU A 58 -5.66 -6.94 0.39
C LEU A 58 -4.92 -8.26 0.44
N THR A 59 -3.75 -8.32 -0.17
CA THR A 59 -2.87 -9.47 -0.08
C THR A 59 -1.48 -9.04 0.36
N ILE A 60 -0.84 -9.89 1.12
CA ILE A 60 0.56 -9.73 1.52
C ILE A 60 1.28 -10.98 1.09
N ASN A 61 2.24 -10.84 0.17
CA ASN A 61 2.96 -11.98 -0.44
C ASN A 61 1.98 -13.03 -1.00
N ASP A 62 0.93 -12.55 -1.70
CA ASP A 62 -0.12 -13.36 -2.30
C ASP A 62 -1.01 -14.10 -1.29
N ARG A 63 -0.90 -13.79 -0.02
CA ARG A 63 -1.81 -14.30 1.00
C ARG A 63 -2.86 -13.27 1.35
N PRO A 64 -4.14 -13.64 1.40
CA PRO A 64 -5.17 -12.70 1.78
C PRO A 64 -4.94 -12.14 3.16
N SER A 65 -5.15 -10.85 3.31
CA SER A 65 -5.08 -10.17 4.58
C SER A 65 -6.32 -9.30 4.74
N PHE A 66 -6.58 -8.89 5.96
CA PHE A 66 -7.76 -8.12 6.28
C PHE A 66 -7.37 -6.84 6.98
N THR A 67 -8.12 -5.78 6.67
CA THR A 67 -7.99 -4.52 7.38
C THR A 67 -9.09 -4.40 8.41
N ASP A 68 -8.85 -3.58 9.44
CA ASP A 68 -9.89 -3.24 10.38
C ASP A 68 -10.79 -2.14 9.82
N GLU A 69 -11.74 -1.67 10.64
CA GLU A 69 -12.70 -0.65 10.21
C GLU A 69 -12.04 0.67 9.83
N THR A 70 -10.86 0.94 10.37
CA THR A 70 -10.14 2.18 10.10
C THR A 70 -9.13 2.03 8.97
N GLY A 71 -9.04 0.84 8.37
CA GLY A 71 -8.14 0.60 7.26
C GLY A 71 -6.75 0.12 7.67
N HIS A 72 -6.52 -0.10 8.94
CA HIS A 72 -5.22 -0.61 9.39
C HIS A 72 -5.12 -2.12 9.18
N PHE A 73 -3.95 -2.57 8.79
CA PHE A 73 -3.67 -4.00 8.68
C PHE A 73 -2.41 -4.33 9.47
N ARG A 74 -2.36 -5.56 9.94
CA ARG A 74 -1.22 -6.08 10.66
C ARG A 74 -1.15 -7.58 10.46
N GLU A 75 0.01 -8.06 10.02
CA GLU A 75 0.24 -9.47 9.80
C GLU A 75 1.60 -9.86 10.35
N LEU A 76 1.66 -11.04 10.93
CA LEU A 76 2.93 -11.64 11.35
C LEU A 76 3.37 -12.60 10.26
N LEU A 77 4.56 -12.34 9.72
CA LEU A 77 5.12 -13.14 8.64
C LEU A 77 6.35 -13.87 9.13
N SER A 78 6.48 -15.10 8.68
CA SER A 78 7.71 -15.85 8.86
C SER A 78 8.52 -15.72 7.57
N VAL A 79 9.71 -15.14 7.66
CA VAL A 79 10.54 -14.86 6.51
C VAL A 79 11.89 -15.54 6.66
N PRO A 80 12.47 -16.02 5.56
CA PRO A 80 13.79 -16.62 5.61
C PRO A 80 14.87 -15.58 5.82
N PRO A 81 16.05 -15.98 6.30
CA PRO A 81 17.19 -15.06 6.37
C PRO A 81 17.61 -14.58 4.99
N GLY A 82 18.15 -13.39 4.95
CA GLY A 82 18.62 -12.78 3.72
C GLY A 82 17.75 -11.62 3.29
N VAL A 83 17.94 -11.18 2.07
CA VAL A 83 17.13 -10.09 1.52
C VAL A 83 15.77 -10.63 1.13
N THR A 84 14.75 -10.04 1.69
CA THR A 84 13.36 -10.44 1.44
C THR A 84 12.58 -9.23 0.95
N ILE A 85 11.80 -9.45 -0.09
CA ILE A 85 10.91 -8.43 -0.62
C ILE A 85 9.49 -8.79 -0.22
N LEU A 86 8.87 -7.88 0.52
CA LEU A 86 7.47 -8.02 0.91
C LEU A 86 6.61 -7.25 -0.08
N THR A 87 5.65 -7.91 -0.68
CA THR A 87 4.74 -7.30 -1.63
C THR A 87 3.36 -7.20 -1.02
N VAL A 88 2.88 -5.98 -0.88
CA VAL A 88 1.53 -5.72 -0.41
C VAL A 88 0.73 -5.25 -1.61
N ALA A 89 -0.30 -5.97 -1.94
CA ALA A 89 -1.16 -5.65 -3.07
C ALA A 89 -2.59 -5.41 -2.59
N ALA A 90 -3.21 -4.39 -3.12
CA ALA A 90 -4.59 -4.06 -2.80
C ALA A 90 -5.37 -3.88 -4.08
N THR A 91 -6.60 -4.36 -4.08
CA THR A 91 -7.52 -4.22 -5.20
C THR A 91 -8.75 -3.47 -4.73
N ASP A 92 -9.22 -2.50 -5.51
CA ASP A 92 -10.41 -1.75 -5.20
C ASP A 92 -11.66 -2.40 -5.78
N ARG A 93 -12.79 -1.74 -5.59
CA ARG A 93 -14.09 -2.23 -6.08
C ARG A 93 -14.15 -2.30 -7.60
N PHE A 94 -13.32 -1.52 -8.27
CA PHE A 94 -13.32 -1.42 -9.72
C PHE A 94 -12.29 -2.32 -10.36
N GLY A 95 -11.63 -3.16 -9.58
CA GLY A 95 -10.62 -4.07 -10.08
C GLY A 95 -9.24 -3.46 -10.26
N ARG A 96 -9.04 -2.21 -9.87
CA ARG A 96 -7.72 -1.59 -9.95
C ARG A 96 -6.83 -2.13 -8.85
N ARG A 97 -5.58 -2.38 -9.20
CA ARG A 97 -4.61 -2.98 -8.28
C ARG A 97 -3.45 -2.04 -8.04
N THR A 98 -3.06 -1.92 -6.80
CA THR A 98 -1.89 -1.17 -6.38
C THR A 98 -0.97 -2.09 -5.60
N GLU A 99 0.32 -2.05 -5.90
CA GLU A 99 1.30 -2.85 -5.19
C GLU A 99 2.33 -1.94 -4.55
N LYS A 100 2.73 -2.29 -3.33
CA LYS A 100 3.85 -1.69 -2.63
C LYS A 100 4.82 -2.77 -2.26
N GLN A 101 6.09 -2.54 -2.52
CA GLN A 101 7.14 -3.48 -2.17
C GLN A 101 8.04 -2.87 -1.13
N VAL A 102 8.38 -3.66 -0.14
CA VAL A 102 9.30 -3.29 0.92
C VAL A 102 10.43 -4.31 0.92
N SER A 103 11.63 -3.83 0.71
CA SER A 103 12.82 -4.68 0.77
C SER A 103 13.39 -4.62 2.17
N ILE A 104 13.60 -5.77 2.77
CA ILE A 104 14.19 -5.88 4.10
C ILE A 104 15.32 -6.88 4.07
N ASN A 105 16.29 -6.67 4.95
CA ASN A 105 17.37 -7.61 5.16
C ASN A 105 17.15 -8.31 6.48
N VAL A 106 16.81 -9.60 6.42
CA VAL A 106 16.66 -10.42 7.60
C VAL A 106 18.01 -11.02 7.94
N LEU A 107 18.58 -10.55 9.01
CA LEU A 107 19.85 -11.03 9.48
C LEU A 107 19.62 -12.37 10.18
N ASN A 108 20.19 -13.42 9.60
CA ASN A 108 20.13 -14.70 10.26
C ASN A 108 21.17 -14.70 11.38
N TYR A 109 20.75 -14.22 12.50
CA TYR A 109 21.58 -14.23 13.66
C TYR A 109 21.40 -15.55 14.39
N CYS A 110 22.03 -16.54 13.87
CA CYS A 110 22.05 -17.84 14.53
C CYS A 110 23.47 -18.07 15.06
N PRO A 111 23.78 -17.61 16.24
CA PRO A 111 25.14 -17.73 16.78
C PRO A 111 25.58 -19.16 16.93
N THR A 112 24.63 -20.04 17.05
CA THR A 112 24.96 -21.45 17.13
C THR A 112 25.40 -22.03 15.82
N SER A 113 25.10 -21.37 14.75
CA SER A 113 25.56 -21.83 13.44
C SER A 113 27.06 -21.75 13.30
N THR A 114 27.67 -21.07 14.19
CA THR A 114 29.12 -20.95 14.21
C THR A 114 29.83 -22.23 14.61
N THR A 115 29.10 -23.18 14.95
CA THR A 115 29.73 -24.44 15.34
C THR A 115 29.61 -25.43 14.25
#